data_6ae74582b559a465f31464fb5fd42767
#
_entry.id   6ae74582b559a465f31464fb5fd42767
#
_cell.length_a   1.000
_cell.length_b   1.000
_cell.length_c   1.000
_cell.angle_alpha   90.00
_cell.angle_beta   90.00
_cell.angle_gamma   90.00
#
_symmetry.space_group_name_H-M   'P 1'
#
loop_
_entity.id
_entity.type
_entity.pdbx_description
1 polymer ?
#
loop_
_entity_poly.entity_id
_entity_poly.type
_entity_poly.pdbx_seq_one_letter_code
_entity_poly.pdbx_strand_id
1 'polypeptide(L)'
;MAKLTHVDNKGNAHMVDVSNKNITERVAVAEGYIFMNEECLQTIEEGRAKKGDVLTVAQVAGVMGAKKTSDLIPMSHNIALSNVKIEFEKVEGGYKCNSIVKCSGQTGVEMEALTSVSIALLTVYDMAKAIDKRMIIKDIHLIEKHGGKSGDFYF
;
A
#
# COMPACT_ATOMS: atom_id res chain seq x y z
N MET A 1 6.75 20.87 -19.66
CA MET A 1 6.64 20.70 -18.20
C MET A 1 5.36 19.92 -17.89
N ALA A 2 5.46 18.87 -17.09
CA ALA A 2 4.27 18.14 -16.64
C ALA A 2 3.41 19.05 -15.74
N LYS A 3 2.11 19.16 -16.04
CA LYS A 3 1.18 19.99 -15.26
C LYS A 3 0.68 19.19 -14.06
N LEU A 4 0.78 19.75 -12.85
CA LEU A 4 0.18 19.19 -11.65
C LEU A 4 -1.34 19.28 -11.76
N THR A 5 -2.04 18.15 -11.62
CA THR A 5 -3.49 18.06 -11.83
C THR A 5 -4.29 18.42 -10.58
N HIS A 6 -3.66 18.41 -9.39
CA HIS A 6 -4.30 18.72 -8.11
C HIS A 6 -4.15 20.18 -7.69
N VAL A 7 -3.70 21.05 -8.60
CA VAL A 7 -3.55 22.48 -8.34
C VAL A 7 -4.20 23.26 -9.49
N ASP A 8 -5.07 24.21 -9.18
CA ASP A 8 -5.71 25.07 -10.16
C ASP A 8 -4.76 26.18 -10.66
N ASN A 9 -5.22 26.97 -11.63
CA ASN A 9 -4.43 28.06 -12.20
C ASN A 9 -4.15 29.22 -11.20
N LYS A 10 -4.80 29.20 -10.04
CA LYS A 10 -4.62 30.18 -8.95
C LYS A 10 -3.77 29.66 -7.81
N GLY A 11 -3.27 28.40 -7.91
CA GLY A 11 -2.46 27.74 -6.89
C GLY A 11 -3.25 27.06 -5.78
N ASN A 12 -4.58 26.93 -5.91
CA ASN A 12 -5.40 26.27 -4.92
C ASN A 12 -5.40 24.75 -5.15
N ALA A 13 -5.32 23.99 -4.06
CA ALA A 13 -5.44 22.54 -4.11
C ALA A 13 -6.90 22.13 -4.34
N HIS A 14 -7.10 21.13 -5.20
CA HIS A 14 -8.41 20.52 -5.45
C HIS A 14 -8.28 19.08 -5.86
N MET A 15 -9.31 18.28 -5.58
CA MET A 15 -9.43 16.93 -6.09
C MET A 15 -9.80 16.98 -7.58
N VAL A 16 -9.20 16.10 -8.38
CA VAL A 16 -9.46 16.03 -9.83
C VAL A 16 -10.90 15.54 -10.07
N ASP A 17 -11.64 16.24 -10.94
CA ASP A 17 -12.95 15.79 -11.38
C ASP A 17 -12.83 14.62 -12.35
N VAL A 18 -13.40 13.47 -11.98
CA VAL A 18 -13.39 12.23 -12.78
C VAL A 18 -14.77 11.84 -13.28
N SER A 19 -15.79 12.69 -13.11
CA SER A 19 -17.19 12.39 -13.44
C SER A 19 -17.41 12.02 -14.93
N ASN A 20 -16.57 12.55 -15.81
CA ASN A 20 -16.62 12.27 -17.25
C ASN A 20 -15.75 11.09 -17.70
N LYS A 21 -15.07 10.40 -16.78
CA LYS A 21 -14.25 9.23 -17.10
C LYS A 21 -15.11 7.96 -17.12
N ASN A 22 -14.80 7.07 -18.06
CA ASN A 22 -15.44 5.78 -18.12
C ASN A 22 -15.09 4.91 -16.91
N ILE A 23 -16.06 4.10 -16.48
CA ILE A 23 -15.84 3.04 -15.50
C ILE A 23 -15.09 1.91 -16.20
N THR A 24 -13.91 1.59 -15.70
CA THR A 24 -13.06 0.49 -16.21
C THR A 24 -12.50 -0.34 -15.07
N GLU A 25 -12.15 -1.59 -15.35
CA GLU A 25 -11.36 -2.39 -14.42
C GLU A 25 -10.00 -1.78 -14.23
N ARG A 26 -9.55 -1.70 -12.97
CA ARG A 26 -8.27 -1.15 -12.60
C ARG A 26 -7.57 -2.02 -11.59
N VAL A 27 -6.28 -2.21 -11.81
CA VAL A 27 -5.40 -2.97 -10.92
C VAL A 27 -4.17 -2.13 -10.63
N ALA A 28 -3.72 -2.14 -9.38
CA ALA A 28 -2.43 -1.61 -9.00
C ALA A 28 -1.72 -2.60 -8.09
N VAL A 29 -0.43 -2.73 -8.29
CA VAL A 29 0.47 -3.54 -7.47
C VAL A 29 1.56 -2.65 -6.90
N ALA A 30 1.71 -2.67 -5.57
CA ALA A 30 2.79 -1.99 -4.87
C ALA A 30 3.59 -2.99 -4.05
N GLU A 31 4.83 -2.66 -3.77
CA GLU A 31 5.66 -3.42 -2.83
C GLU A 31 6.45 -2.52 -1.89
N GLY A 32 6.99 -3.10 -0.86
CA GLY A 32 7.90 -2.48 0.08
C GLY A 32 8.57 -3.54 0.96
N TYR A 33 9.52 -3.12 1.75
CA TYR A 33 10.37 -4.02 2.55
C TYR A 33 10.44 -3.57 3.99
N ILE A 34 10.60 -4.54 4.90
CA ILE A 34 11.02 -4.29 6.27
C ILE A 34 12.19 -5.21 6.60
N PHE A 35 13.27 -4.63 7.11
CA PHE A 35 14.48 -5.34 7.54
C PHE A 35 14.61 -5.28 9.05
N MET A 36 15.12 -6.35 9.64
CA MET A 36 15.21 -6.54 11.09
C MET A 36 16.40 -7.42 11.45
N ASN A 37 16.73 -7.46 12.73
CA ASN A 37 17.75 -8.36 13.22
C ASN A 37 17.27 -9.83 13.21
N GLU A 38 18.22 -10.76 13.32
CA GLU A 38 17.97 -12.20 13.25
C GLU A 38 17.02 -12.69 14.35
N GLU A 39 17.15 -12.18 15.58
CA GLU A 39 16.27 -12.54 16.69
C GLU A 39 14.81 -12.19 16.41
N CYS A 40 14.58 -10.99 15.86
CA CYS A 40 13.24 -10.52 15.49
C CYS A 40 12.66 -11.37 14.36
N LEU A 41 13.45 -11.63 13.32
CA LEU A 41 13.05 -12.45 12.17
C LEU A 41 12.64 -13.86 12.62
N GLN A 42 13.48 -14.51 13.42
CA GLN A 42 13.22 -15.85 13.94
C GLN A 42 11.97 -15.87 14.84
N THR A 43 11.80 -14.86 15.69
CA THR A 43 10.62 -14.76 16.56
C THR A 43 9.31 -14.67 15.76
N ILE A 44 9.31 -13.90 14.67
CA ILE A 44 8.16 -13.80 13.78
C ILE A 44 7.90 -15.14 13.09
N GLU A 45 8.92 -15.80 12.55
CA GLU A 45 8.80 -17.09 11.87
C GLU A 45 8.26 -18.20 12.77
N GLU A 46 8.71 -18.23 14.01
CA GLU A 46 8.27 -19.22 14.98
C GLU A 46 6.93 -18.89 15.65
N GLY A 47 6.31 -17.78 15.30
CA GLY A 47 5.02 -17.34 15.87
C GLY A 47 5.09 -17.01 17.35
N ARG A 48 6.26 -16.62 17.88
CA ARG A 48 6.51 -16.34 19.30
C ARG A 48 6.35 -14.86 19.67
N ALA A 49 5.92 -14.00 18.74
CA ALA A 49 5.69 -12.61 19.07
C ALA A 49 4.58 -12.42 20.09
N LYS A 50 4.81 -11.60 21.12
CA LYS A 50 3.87 -11.38 22.23
C LYS A 50 2.51 -10.87 21.78
N LYS A 51 2.45 -10.13 20.69
CA LYS A 51 1.21 -9.58 20.12
C LYS A 51 0.48 -10.53 19.16
N GLY A 52 0.98 -11.74 18.96
CA GLY A 52 0.35 -12.76 18.12
C GLY A 52 1.00 -12.92 16.75
N ASP A 53 0.24 -13.41 15.77
CA ASP A 53 0.70 -13.64 14.40
C ASP A 53 0.91 -12.31 13.66
N VAL A 54 2.17 -11.90 13.58
CA VAL A 54 2.57 -10.60 13.04
C VAL A 54 2.16 -10.43 11.59
N LEU A 55 2.45 -11.40 10.74
CA LEU A 55 2.20 -11.27 9.31
C LEU A 55 0.70 -11.31 8.98
N THR A 56 -0.07 -12.17 9.63
CA THR A 56 -1.52 -12.23 9.44
C THR A 56 -2.20 -10.93 9.89
N VAL A 57 -1.83 -10.40 11.05
CA VAL A 57 -2.37 -9.11 11.52
C VAL A 57 -1.98 -7.97 10.58
N ALA A 58 -0.74 -7.96 10.07
CA ALA A 58 -0.28 -6.97 9.10
C ALA A 58 -1.04 -7.06 7.77
N GLN A 59 -1.38 -8.26 7.30
CA GLN A 59 -2.23 -8.45 6.12
C GLN A 59 -3.61 -7.81 6.31
N VAL A 60 -4.27 -8.07 7.44
CA VAL A 60 -5.56 -7.46 7.77
C VAL A 60 -5.44 -5.93 7.82
N ALA A 61 -4.40 -5.43 8.49
CA ALA A 61 -4.14 -3.99 8.57
C ALA A 61 -3.92 -3.36 7.18
N GLY A 62 -3.20 -4.04 6.29
CA GLY A 62 -3.01 -3.61 4.91
C GLY A 62 -4.32 -3.51 4.12
N VAL A 63 -5.21 -4.49 4.29
CA VAL A 63 -6.56 -4.44 3.69
C VAL A 63 -7.33 -3.24 4.22
N MET A 64 -7.30 -3.00 5.52
CA MET A 64 -7.95 -1.84 6.15
C MET A 64 -7.34 -0.53 5.65
N GLY A 65 -6.00 -0.47 5.49
CA GLY A 65 -5.29 0.68 4.95
C GLY A 65 -5.76 1.05 3.54
N ALA A 66 -5.89 0.05 2.67
CA ALA A 66 -6.44 0.25 1.32
C ALA A 66 -7.85 0.86 1.37
N LYS A 67 -8.73 0.34 2.24
CA LYS A 67 -10.11 0.82 2.41
C LYS A 67 -10.21 2.22 3.01
N LYS A 68 -9.19 2.67 3.74
CA LYS A 68 -9.13 3.97 4.43
C LYS A 68 -8.28 5.01 3.71
N THR A 69 -7.79 4.72 2.52
CA THR A 69 -6.87 5.60 1.79
C THR A 69 -7.43 7.00 1.60
N SER A 70 -8.69 7.14 1.20
CA SER A 70 -9.31 8.46 1.01
C SER A 70 -9.47 9.29 2.30
N ASP A 71 -9.50 8.64 3.46
CA ASP A 71 -9.51 9.32 4.76
C ASP A 71 -8.12 9.87 5.15
N LEU A 72 -7.06 9.32 4.57
CA LEU A 72 -5.66 9.63 4.91
C LEU A 72 -4.98 10.53 3.88
N ILE A 73 -5.31 10.37 2.61
CA ILE A 73 -4.72 11.09 1.49
C ILE A 73 -5.74 12.10 0.96
N PRO A 74 -5.54 13.40 1.21
CA PRO A 74 -6.59 14.43 1.06
C PRO A 74 -7.21 14.51 -0.33
N MET A 75 -6.42 14.35 -1.39
CA MET A 75 -6.88 14.52 -2.77
C MET A 75 -7.18 13.18 -3.45
N SER A 76 -7.15 12.08 -2.71
CA SER A 76 -7.53 10.75 -3.19
C SER A 76 -9.05 10.61 -3.25
N HIS A 77 -9.54 9.98 -4.31
CA HIS A 77 -10.97 9.70 -4.46
C HIS A 77 -11.42 8.56 -3.55
N ASN A 78 -12.67 8.61 -3.11
CA ASN A 78 -13.29 7.50 -2.39
C ASN A 78 -13.72 6.43 -3.39
N ILE A 79 -13.03 5.29 -3.39
CA ILE A 79 -13.20 4.22 -4.38
C ILE A 79 -13.71 2.95 -3.67
N ALA A 80 -14.74 2.34 -4.23
CA ALA A 80 -15.18 1.01 -3.83
C ALA A 80 -14.23 -0.04 -4.40
N LEU A 81 -13.49 -0.74 -3.53
CA LEU A 81 -12.55 -1.77 -3.92
C LEU A 81 -13.25 -3.12 -4.11
N SER A 82 -12.90 -3.82 -5.18
CA SER A 82 -13.41 -5.18 -5.44
C SER A 82 -12.51 -6.26 -4.84
N ASN A 83 -11.22 -6.00 -4.69
CA ASN A 83 -10.27 -6.93 -4.07
C ASN A 83 -9.05 -6.19 -3.52
N VAL A 84 -8.55 -6.67 -2.39
CA VAL A 84 -7.26 -6.29 -1.80
C VAL A 84 -6.57 -7.57 -1.34
N LYS A 85 -5.40 -7.86 -1.88
CA LYS A 85 -4.58 -9.01 -1.50
C LYS A 85 -3.22 -8.54 -1.03
N ILE A 86 -2.83 -8.96 0.17
CA ILE A 86 -1.52 -8.66 0.77
C ILE A 86 -0.75 -9.96 0.91
N GLU A 87 0.46 -9.97 0.42
CA GLU A 87 1.36 -11.12 0.51
C GLU A 87 2.70 -10.69 1.13
N PHE A 88 3.22 -11.53 2.02
CA PHE A 88 4.56 -11.41 2.56
C PHE A 88 5.44 -12.52 2.01
N GLU A 89 6.63 -12.16 1.62
CA GLU A 89 7.68 -13.06 1.16
C GLU A 89 8.93 -12.83 2.02
N LYS A 90 9.48 -13.91 2.57
CA LYS A 90 10.76 -13.82 3.29
C LYS A 90 11.87 -13.47 2.30
N VAL A 91 12.69 -12.49 2.67
CA VAL A 91 13.91 -12.11 1.97
C VAL A 91 15.08 -12.14 2.93
N GLU A 92 16.29 -11.97 2.43
CA GLU A 92 17.46 -11.88 3.30
C GLU A 92 17.32 -10.68 4.25
N GLY A 93 17.32 -10.95 5.55
CA GLY A 93 17.23 -9.95 6.62
C GLY A 93 15.84 -9.37 6.87
N GLY A 94 14.77 -9.90 6.27
CA GLY A 94 13.44 -9.35 6.51
C GLY A 94 12.33 -9.93 5.65
N TYR A 95 11.35 -9.07 5.34
CA TYR A 95 10.20 -9.41 4.53
C TYR A 95 9.95 -8.39 3.43
N LYS A 96 9.55 -8.87 2.26
CA LYS A 96 8.91 -8.09 1.22
C LYS A 96 7.40 -8.20 1.39
N CYS A 97 6.71 -7.07 1.32
CA CYS A 97 5.25 -6.99 1.30
C CYS A 97 4.78 -6.57 -0.09
N ASN A 98 3.88 -7.34 -0.68
CA ASN A 98 3.19 -7.01 -1.92
C ASN A 98 1.71 -6.73 -1.65
N SER A 99 1.16 -5.72 -2.29
CA SER A 99 -0.27 -5.43 -2.29
C SER A 99 -0.80 -5.39 -3.71
N ILE A 100 -1.86 -6.14 -3.96
CA ILE A 100 -2.61 -6.13 -5.23
C ILE A 100 -4.00 -5.60 -4.93
N VAL A 101 -4.36 -4.47 -5.51
CA VAL A 101 -5.66 -3.81 -5.31
C VAL A 101 -6.40 -3.73 -6.64
N LYS A 102 -7.67 -4.06 -6.62
CA LYS A 102 -8.57 -4.02 -7.80
C LYS A 102 -9.82 -3.20 -7.50
N CYS A 103 -10.28 -2.49 -8.51
CA CYS A 103 -11.59 -1.85 -8.51
C CYS A 103 -12.19 -1.82 -9.93
N SER A 104 -13.49 -1.53 -9.99
CA SER A 104 -14.14 -1.06 -11.20
C SER A 104 -14.56 0.38 -10.96
N GLY A 105 -13.90 1.34 -11.64
CA GLY A 105 -14.07 2.74 -11.29
C GLY A 105 -13.51 3.72 -12.32
N GLN A 106 -13.67 4.99 -12.01
CA GLN A 106 -13.29 6.12 -12.87
C GLN A 106 -11.85 6.62 -12.63
N THR A 107 -11.19 6.13 -11.60
CA THR A 107 -9.80 6.47 -11.28
C THR A 107 -9.02 5.24 -10.83
N GLY A 108 -7.69 5.32 -10.87
CA GLY A 108 -6.80 4.23 -10.48
C GLY A 108 -6.75 4.01 -8.98
N VAL A 109 -6.16 2.90 -8.58
CA VAL A 109 -6.03 2.44 -7.18
C VAL A 109 -4.57 2.39 -6.70
N GLU A 110 -3.71 3.19 -7.31
CA GLU A 110 -2.29 3.27 -6.96
C GLU A 110 -2.09 3.69 -5.51
N MET A 111 -2.85 4.69 -5.04
CA MET A 111 -2.75 5.18 -3.66
C MET A 111 -3.23 4.14 -2.66
N GLU A 112 -4.26 3.39 -2.99
CA GLU A 112 -4.77 2.28 -2.18
C GLU A 112 -3.72 1.17 -2.04
N ALA A 113 -3.03 0.82 -3.12
CA ALA A 113 -1.96 -0.19 -3.08
C ALA A 113 -0.75 0.29 -2.26
N LEU A 114 -0.29 1.53 -2.45
CA LEU A 114 0.81 2.11 -1.70
C LEU A 114 0.49 2.28 -0.21
N THR A 115 -0.70 2.76 0.12
CA THR A 115 -1.16 2.90 1.51
C THR A 115 -1.26 1.54 2.18
N SER A 116 -1.78 0.55 1.48
CA SER A 116 -1.90 -0.83 1.94
C SER A 116 -0.55 -1.41 2.37
N VAL A 117 0.48 -1.33 1.52
CA VAL A 117 1.84 -1.77 1.85
C VAL A 117 2.40 -1.00 3.04
N SER A 118 2.22 0.32 3.07
CA SER A 118 2.72 1.17 4.14
C SER A 118 2.13 0.80 5.49
N ILE A 119 0.81 0.60 5.57
CA ILE A 119 0.12 0.21 6.81
C ILE A 119 0.49 -1.22 7.23
N ALA A 120 0.61 -2.15 6.29
CA ALA A 120 1.05 -3.50 6.59
C ALA A 120 2.46 -3.51 7.21
N LEU A 121 3.42 -2.80 6.62
CA LEU A 121 4.79 -2.73 7.14
C LEU A 121 4.88 -1.99 8.47
N LEU A 122 4.12 -0.92 8.67
CA LEU A 122 4.02 -0.24 9.97
C LEU A 122 3.43 -1.15 11.05
N THR A 123 2.51 -2.03 10.69
CA THR A 123 1.93 -3.01 11.63
C THR A 123 2.96 -4.07 12.03
N VAL A 124 3.77 -4.55 11.09
CA VAL A 124 4.91 -5.43 11.42
C VAL A 124 5.85 -4.73 12.41
N TYR A 125 6.19 -3.46 12.15
CA TYR A 125 7.03 -2.67 13.05
C TYR A 125 6.40 -2.55 14.44
N ASP A 126 5.14 -2.17 14.55
CA ASP A 126 4.47 -2.01 15.85
C ASP A 126 4.44 -3.30 16.65
N MET A 127 4.18 -4.42 15.98
CA MET A 127 4.07 -5.72 16.65
C MET A 127 5.40 -6.32 17.08
N ALA A 128 6.50 -5.97 16.42
CA ALA A 128 7.82 -6.54 16.65
C ALA A 128 8.83 -5.57 17.31
N LYS A 129 8.50 -4.29 17.46
CA LYS A 129 9.42 -3.25 18.00
C LYS A 129 9.93 -3.51 19.41
N ALA A 130 9.27 -4.36 20.19
CA ALA A 130 9.75 -4.75 21.51
C ALA A 130 11.06 -5.57 21.41
N ILE A 131 11.28 -6.26 20.28
CA ILE A 131 12.48 -7.07 20.02
C ILE A 131 13.53 -6.24 19.27
N ASP A 132 13.12 -5.53 18.22
CA ASP A 132 14.03 -4.70 17.42
C ASP A 132 13.39 -3.36 17.07
N LYS A 133 13.87 -2.27 17.66
CA LYS A 133 13.45 -0.90 17.32
C LYS A 133 14.15 -0.33 16.10
N ARG A 134 15.20 -1.00 15.62
CA ARG A 134 16.04 -0.55 14.49
C ARG A 134 15.55 -1.09 13.15
N MET A 135 14.36 -1.69 13.10
CA MET A 135 13.78 -2.13 11.84
C MET A 135 13.69 -0.97 10.86
N ILE A 136 14.00 -1.26 9.60
CA ILE A 136 13.98 -0.29 8.52
C ILE A 136 12.90 -0.67 7.53
N ILE A 137 11.94 0.23 7.34
CA ILE A 137 10.95 0.16 6.25
C ILE A 137 11.52 0.96 5.10
N LYS A 138 11.60 0.35 3.90
CA LYS A 138 12.14 1.04 2.73
C LYS A 138 11.58 0.53 1.42
N ASP A 139 11.91 1.26 0.35
CA ASP A 139 11.62 0.88 -1.04
C ASP A 139 10.12 0.64 -1.30
N ILE A 140 9.26 1.43 -0.66
CA ILE A 140 7.82 1.41 -0.95
C ILE A 140 7.60 2.12 -2.27
N HIS A 141 7.09 1.39 -3.28
CA HIS A 141 6.84 1.93 -4.61
C HIS A 141 5.79 1.14 -5.37
N LEU A 142 5.27 1.76 -6.42
CA LEU A 142 4.36 1.13 -7.36
C LEU A 142 5.15 0.21 -8.30
N ILE A 143 4.72 -1.03 -8.46
CA ILE A 143 5.32 -2.01 -9.36
C ILE A 143 4.67 -1.95 -10.73
N GLU A 144 3.34 -1.98 -10.74
CA GLU A 144 2.57 -1.94 -11.98
C GLU A 144 1.17 -1.42 -11.73
N LYS A 145 0.57 -0.91 -12.78
CA LYS A 145 -0.86 -0.61 -12.81
C LYS A 145 -1.44 -0.94 -14.17
N HIS A 146 -2.71 -1.30 -14.20
CA HIS A 146 -3.45 -1.62 -15.40
C HIS A 146 -4.80 -0.91 -15.43
N GLY A 147 -5.23 -0.61 -16.64
CA GLY A 147 -6.54 0.00 -16.91
C GLY A 147 -6.50 1.53 -16.89
N GLY A 148 -7.57 2.10 -17.44
CA GLY A 148 -7.75 3.53 -17.56
C GLY A 148 -7.14 4.16 -18.80
N LYS A 149 -7.37 5.48 -18.97
CA LYS A 149 -6.97 6.24 -20.15
C LYS A 149 -5.47 6.39 -20.32
N SER A 150 -4.72 6.38 -19.22
CA SER A 150 -3.25 6.53 -19.24
C SER A 150 -2.50 5.23 -19.59
N GLY A 151 -3.23 4.11 -19.78
CA GLY A 151 -2.64 2.83 -20.13
C GLY A 151 -1.93 2.13 -18.96
N ASP A 152 -1.18 1.09 -19.30
CA ASP A 152 -0.44 0.28 -18.33
C ASP A 152 0.90 0.94 -17.97
N PHE A 153 1.32 0.68 -16.74
CA PHE A 153 2.62 1.12 -16.22
C PHE A 153 3.33 -0.08 -15.60
N TYR A 154 4.64 -0.15 -15.81
CA TYR A 154 5.58 -1.09 -15.21
C TYR A 154 6.81 -0.31 -14.73
N PHE A 155 7.24 -0.60 -13.49
CA PHE A 155 8.43 0.01 -12.88
C PHE A 155 9.73 -0.45 -13.53
#